data_9446b7183929af56e5899041abe8076c
#
_entry.id   9446b7183929af56e5899041abe8076c
#
_cell.length_a   1.000
_cell.length_b   1.000
_cell.length_c   1.000
_cell.angle_alpha   90.00
_cell.angle_beta   90.00
_cell.angle_gamma   90.00
#
_symmetry.space_group_name_H-M   'P 1'
#
loop_
_entity.id
_entity.type
_entity.pdbx_description
1 polymer ?
#
loop_
_entity_poly.entity_id
_entity_poly.type
_entity_poly.pdbx_seq_one_letter_code
_entity_poly.pdbx_strand_id
1 'polypeptide(L)'
;MADTQVGLSLPFTGSDSVSQIMTGLLLVVLLYVVLTISDATYKSFSAMWKNRVELFEHTIVSGSSTYSVIQNPQNPEAKTIYFSDNQRSGVEFSYSMFVYINSTTFNGDAKLYHIFHKGYNQVYPLLGPGVFVRGDSNTLRIFMNSFNTWNNYCDIENIPMDKWFHLVITCKRNMIYVYINGNIKHQLMLNTNANNASPPYQNYGNVYAFNSRKLTLSKSTVKSLESDPEFSGVGASSNRVFDGSATGMLSRVYYFGYALTYTEIQYLMNMAPSKTIQGGQNMAISPYLADTWWANKIGT
;
A
#
# COMPACT_ATOMS: atom_id res chain seq x y z
N MET A 1 -43.70 -31.15 12.63
CA MET A 1 -42.41 -30.57 12.24
C MET A 1 -41.35 -31.53 12.68
N ALA A 2 -40.76 -32.24 11.75
CA ALA A 2 -39.71 -33.25 12.05
C ALA A 2 -38.37 -32.54 11.97
N ASP A 3 -37.65 -32.49 13.11
CA ASP A 3 -36.27 -32.06 13.17
C ASP A 3 -35.38 -33.06 12.43
N THR A 4 -34.92 -32.67 11.26
CA THR A 4 -33.93 -33.44 10.51
C THR A 4 -32.55 -33.06 11.08
N GLN A 5 -32.11 -33.79 12.08
CA GLN A 5 -30.69 -33.74 12.51
C GLN A 5 -29.85 -34.33 11.36
N VAL A 6 -29.12 -33.48 10.67
CA VAL A 6 -28.07 -33.88 9.76
C VAL A 6 -26.89 -34.35 10.59
N GLY A 7 -26.92 -35.64 10.96
CA GLY A 7 -25.76 -36.27 11.58
C GLY A 7 -24.67 -36.50 10.52
N LEU A 8 -23.52 -35.86 10.73
CA LEU A 8 -22.29 -36.20 9.98
C LEU A 8 -21.92 -37.67 10.32
N SER A 9 -22.37 -38.63 9.51
CA SER A 9 -21.91 -40.02 9.63
C SER A 9 -20.52 -40.09 9.02
N LEU A 10 -19.51 -40.27 9.87
CA LEU A 10 -18.16 -40.60 9.42
C LEU A 10 -18.20 -41.96 8.72
N PRO A 11 -17.55 -42.15 7.55
CA PRO A 11 -17.72 -43.31 6.68
C PRO A 11 -17.19 -44.63 7.25
N PHE A 12 -16.75 -44.67 8.51
CA PHE A 12 -16.16 -45.87 9.13
C PHE A 12 -16.66 -46.16 10.57
N THR A 13 -17.87 -45.72 10.93
CA THR A 13 -18.46 -45.98 12.25
C THR A 13 -19.10 -47.36 12.37
N GLY A 14 -18.38 -48.42 12.00
CA GLY A 14 -18.74 -49.80 12.31
C GLY A 14 -18.37 -50.17 13.76
N SER A 15 -19.14 -51.11 14.39
CA SER A 15 -18.85 -51.62 15.73
C SER A 15 -17.66 -52.60 15.75
N ASP A 16 -17.09 -52.93 14.60
CA ASP A 16 -15.97 -53.85 14.45
C ASP A 16 -14.65 -53.21 14.85
N SER A 17 -13.78 -53.95 15.52
CA SER A 17 -12.46 -53.48 15.95
C SER A 17 -11.60 -52.91 14.82
N VAL A 18 -11.73 -53.40 13.62
CA VAL A 18 -11.02 -52.90 12.42
C VAL A 18 -11.51 -51.50 12.02
N SER A 19 -12.84 -51.27 12.06
CA SER A 19 -13.44 -49.98 11.76
C SER A 19 -13.02 -48.91 12.80
N GLN A 20 -12.93 -49.26 14.08
CA GLN A 20 -12.47 -48.38 15.15
C GLN A 20 -10.99 -48.00 14.97
N ILE A 21 -10.12 -48.95 14.60
CA ILE A 21 -8.71 -48.69 14.31
C ILE A 21 -8.56 -47.76 13.10
N MET A 22 -9.32 -48.05 12.03
CA MET A 22 -9.28 -47.18 10.80
C MET A 22 -9.78 -45.80 11.08
N THR A 23 -10.83 -45.61 11.89
CA THR A 23 -11.33 -44.28 12.29
C THR A 23 -10.30 -43.55 13.14
N GLY A 24 -9.65 -44.26 14.07
CA GLY A 24 -8.58 -43.70 14.90
C GLY A 24 -7.40 -43.19 14.07
N LEU A 25 -6.96 -44.00 13.10
CA LEU A 25 -5.87 -43.65 12.18
C LEU A 25 -6.24 -42.46 11.30
N LEU A 26 -7.47 -42.40 10.79
CA LEU A 26 -7.98 -41.27 10.01
C LEU A 26 -7.97 -39.96 10.83
N LEU A 27 -8.41 -40.05 12.09
CA LEU A 27 -8.41 -38.86 12.99
C LEU A 27 -6.98 -38.38 13.27
N VAL A 28 -6.01 -39.29 13.47
CA VAL A 28 -4.61 -38.93 13.67
C VAL A 28 -4.04 -38.24 12.43
N VAL A 29 -4.31 -38.77 11.23
CA VAL A 29 -3.87 -38.15 9.98
C VAL A 29 -4.50 -36.76 9.79
N LEU A 30 -5.80 -36.63 10.05
CA LEU A 30 -6.50 -35.36 9.97
C LEU A 30 -5.94 -34.33 10.95
N LEU A 31 -5.68 -34.74 12.20
CA LEU A 31 -5.04 -33.88 13.20
C LEU A 31 -3.65 -33.45 12.76
N TYR A 32 -2.85 -34.36 12.23
CA TYR A 32 -1.52 -34.04 11.70
C TYR A 32 -1.59 -33.01 10.56
N VAL A 33 -2.53 -33.16 9.61
CA VAL A 33 -2.74 -32.19 8.53
C VAL A 33 -3.14 -30.82 9.07
N VAL A 34 -4.07 -30.78 10.02
CA VAL A 34 -4.50 -29.51 10.66
C VAL A 34 -3.34 -28.84 11.36
N LEU A 35 -2.52 -29.59 12.11
CA LEU A 35 -1.35 -29.04 12.81
C LEU A 35 -0.30 -28.52 11.84
N THR A 36 -0.02 -29.22 10.74
CA THR A 36 0.95 -28.76 9.74
C THR A 36 0.49 -27.49 9.02
N ILE A 37 -0.79 -27.38 8.66
CA ILE A 37 -1.37 -26.17 8.08
C ILE A 37 -1.30 -25.02 9.08
N SER A 38 -1.65 -25.26 10.34
CA SER A 38 -1.63 -24.28 11.41
C SER A 38 -0.21 -23.74 11.67
N ASP A 39 0.79 -24.62 11.70
CA ASP A 39 2.21 -24.24 11.87
C ASP A 39 2.72 -23.43 10.65
N ALA A 40 2.38 -23.83 9.44
CA ALA A 40 2.75 -23.11 8.22
C ALA A 40 2.13 -21.70 8.18
N THR A 41 0.85 -21.56 8.54
CA THR A 41 0.18 -20.26 8.64
C THR A 41 0.78 -19.38 9.73
N TYR A 42 1.02 -19.93 10.91
CA TYR A 42 1.67 -19.21 12.01
C TYR A 42 3.06 -18.70 11.64
N LYS A 43 3.89 -19.53 11.01
CA LYS A 43 5.22 -19.13 10.54
C LYS A 43 5.16 -18.01 9.50
N SER A 44 4.22 -18.10 8.55
CA SER A 44 4.03 -17.06 7.53
C SER A 44 3.65 -15.71 8.17
N PHE A 45 2.67 -15.69 9.07
CA PHE A 45 2.29 -14.47 9.78
C PHE A 45 3.38 -13.93 10.71
N SER A 46 4.07 -14.82 11.42
CA SER A 46 5.19 -14.41 12.28
C SER A 46 6.33 -13.77 11.48
N ALA A 47 6.64 -14.30 10.29
CA ALA A 47 7.63 -13.72 9.39
C ALA A 47 7.21 -12.33 8.89
N MET A 48 5.93 -12.15 8.54
CA MET A 48 5.37 -10.86 8.15
C MET A 48 5.55 -9.81 9.28
N TRP A 49 5.23 -10.17 10.52
CA TRP A 49 5.37 -9.26 11.65
C TRP A 49 6.83 -8.90 11.98
N LYS A 50 7.76 -9.82 11.83
CA LYS A 50 9.18 -9.60 12.08
C LYS A 50 9.85 -8.72 11.02
N ASN A 51 9.42 -8.81 9.78
CA ASN A 51 10.06 -8.14 8.64
C ASN A 51 9.40 -6.81 8.26
N ARG A 52 8.41 -6.35 9.02
CA ARG A 52 7.77 -5.06 8.77
C ARG A 52 8.49 -3.92 9.48
N VAL A 53 8.56 -2.79 8.83
CA VAL A 53 8.92 -1.51 9.44
C VAL A 53 7.67 -0.65 9.57
N GLU A 54 7.32 -0.26 10.79
CA GLU A 54 6.16 0.62 11.06
C GLU A 54 6.58 2.07 10.91
N LEU A 55 6.25 2.67 9.78
CA LEU A 55 6.56 4.06 9.51
C LEU A 55 5.64 5.00 10.29
N PHE A 56 4.33 4.80 10.17
CA PHE A 56 3.31 5.49 10.95
C PHE A 56 2.32 4.47 11.50
N GLU A 57 2.33 4.26 12.80
CA GLU A 57 1.45 3.31 13.49
C GLU A 57 0.03 3.86 13.63
N HIS A 58 -0.04 5.14 14.03
CA HIS A 58 -1.29 5.84 14.26
C HIS A 58 -1.75 6.62 13.05
N THR A 59 -2.98 7.13 13.13
CA THR A 59 -3.53 8.01 12.11
C THR A 59 -2.90 9.38 12.20
N ILE A 60 -2.39 9.86 11.08
CA ILE A 60 -1.90 11.23 10.90
C ILE A 60 -2.88 12.00 10.02
N VAL A 61 -3.10 13.26 10.36
CA VAL A 61 -4.05 14.15 9.67
C VAL A 61 -3.27 15.21 8.91
N SER A 62 -3.66 15.48 7.68
CA SER A 62 -3.07 16.59 6.91
C SER A 62 -3.27 17.91 7.62
N GLY A 63 -2.25 18.75 7.60
CA GLY A 63 -2.27 20.05 8.26
C GLY A 63 -1.14 20.94 7.75
N SER A 64 -0.76 21.93 8.55
CA SER A 64 0.33 22.85 8.22
C SER A 64 1.73 22.20 8.32
N SER A 65 1.84 21.09 9.02
CA SER A 65 3.13 20.43 9.29
C SER A 65 3.31 19.18 8.41
N THR A 66 4.52 19.03 7.88
CA THR A 66 4.93 17.80 7.18
C THR A 66 5.35 16.75 8.21
N TYR A 67 4.81 15.54 8.10
CA TYR A 67 5.28 14.40 8.90
C TYR A 67 6.49 13.76 8.22
N SER A 68 7.53 13.46 9.00
CA SER A 68 8.73 12.82 8.48
C SER A 68 9.18 11.66 9.36
N VAL A 69 9.72 10.62 8.71
CA VAL A 69 10.37 9.48 9.37
C VAL A 69 11.83 9.45 8.93
N ILE A 70 12.72 9.65 9.88
CA ILE A 70 14.17 9.69 9.66
C ILE A 70 14.64 8.28 9.31
N GLN A 71 15.48 8.19 8.28
CA GLN A 71 16.02 6.92 7.78
C GLN A 71 17.49 6.68 8.19
N ASN A 72 18.19 7.71 8.66
CA ASN A 72 19.59 7.57 9.09
C ASN A 72 19.69 6.69 10.35
N PRO A 73 20.30 5.49 10.29
CA PRO A 73 20.39 4.58 11.43
C PRO A 73 21.20 5.11 12.62
N GLN A 74 22.00 6.16 12.42
CA GLN A 74 22.73 6.82 13.52
C GLN A 74 21.82 7.67 14.41
N ASN A 75 20.60 7.97 13.94
CA ASN A 75 19.62 8.69 14.75
C ASN A 75 18.80 7.68 15.57
N PRO A 76 18.70 7.82 16.91
CA PRO A 76 17.95 6.90 17.76
C PRO A 76 16.44 6.86 17.47
N GLU A 77 15.89 7.91 16.85
CA GLU A 77 14.48 7.96 16.44
C GLU A 77 14.23 7.42 15.02
N ALA A 78 15.28 6.96 14.34
CA ALA A 78 15.15 6.48 12.97
C ALA A 78 14.38 5.16 12.91
N LYS A 79 13.47 5.08 11.93
CA LYS A 79 12.83 3.82 11.53
C LYS A 79 13.39 3.42 10.16
N THR A 80 14.57 2.83 10.18
CA THR A 80 15.33 2.56 8.96
C THR A 80 14.67 1.48 8.10
N ILE A 81 14.45 1.83 6.84
CA ILE A 81 14.04 0.89 5.79
C ILE A 81 15.32 0.34 5.16
N TYR A 82 15.53 -0.96 5.34
CA TYR A 82 16.62 -1.66 4.65
C TYR A 82 16.25 -1.92 3.20
N PHE A 83 17.24 -1.90 2.33
CA PHE A 83 17.04 -2.28 0.94
C PHE A 83 16.66 -3.75 0.83
N SER A 84 15.94 -4.08 -0.21
CA SER A 84 15.62 -5.47 -0.53
C SER A 84 16.87 -6.25 -0.88
N ASP A 85 17.01 -7.44 -0.31
CA ASP A 85 18.17 -8.32 -0.49
C ASP A 85 18.07 -9.22 -1.74
N ASN A 86 17.21 -8.91 -2.69
CA ASN A 86 16.98 -9.71 -3.89
C ASN A 86 16.56 -11.17 -3.61
N GLN A 87 15.78 -11.40 -2.59
CA GLN A 87 15.61 -12.70 -1.95
C GLN A 87 15.06 -13.81 -2.83
N ARG A 88 14.18 -13.54 -3.78
CA ARG A 88 13.55 -14.62 -4.57
C ARG A 88 13.85 -14.52 -6.05
N SER A 89 13.65 -13.35 -6.61
CA SER A 89 13.72 -13.19 -8.05
C SER A 89 14.22 -11.82 -8.49
N GLY A 90 14.87 -11.07 -7.62
CA GLY A 90 15.30 -9.70 -7.81
C GLY A 90 14.78 -8.78 -6.71
N VAL A 91 14.80 -7.48 -6.93
CA VAL A 91 14.35 -6.48 -5.96
C VAL A 91 12.85 -6.65 -5.69
N GLU A 92 12.53 -6.89 -4.42
CA GLU A 92 11.15 -7.01 -3.94
C GLU A 92 10.94 -6.15 -2.71
N PHE A 93 9.88 -5.35 -2.69
CA PHE A 93 9.45 -4.61 -1.49
C PHE A 93 7.98 -4.24 -1.62
N SER A 94 7.37 -3.87 -0.49
CA SER A 94 5.99 -3.42 -0.47
C SER A 94 5.78 -2.29 0.53
N TYR A 95 4.87 -1.39 0.20
CA TYR A 95 4.30 -0.40 1.10
C TYR A 95 2.81 -0.67 1.25
N SER A 96 2.31 -0.64 2.47
CA SER A 96 0.90 -0.82 2.80
C SER A 96 0.45 0.33 3.68
N MET A 97 -0.69 0.94 3.37
CA MET A 97 -1.23 2.08 4.09
C MET A 97 -2.74 2.22 3.93
N PHE A 98 -3.40 2.79 4.92
CA PHE A 98 -4.77 3.27 4.80
C PHE A 98 -4.75 4.75 4.46
N VAL A 99 -5.54 5.14 3.47
CA VAL A 99 -5.61 6.51 2.96
C VAL A 99 -7.06 6.98 3.01
N TYR A 100 -7.25 8.21 3.47
CA TYR A 100 -8.51 8.94 3.39
C TYR A 100 -8.24 10.27 2.69
N ILE A 101 -8.96 10.56 1.63
CA ILE A 101 -8.82 11.80 0.86
C ILE A 101 -10.14 12.55 0.95
N ASN A 102 -10.06 13.78 1.45
CA ASN A 102 -11.21 14.66 1.52
C ASN A 102 -11.53 15.21 0.14
N SER A 103 -12.82 15.31 -0.18
CA SER A 103 -13.32 15.85 -1.45
C SER A 103 -12.86 17.30 -1.73
N THR A 104 -12.52 18.06 -0.68
CA THR A 104 -11.96 19.42 -0.81
C THR A 104 -10.59 19.48 -1.51
N THR A 105 -9.89 18.33 -1.63
CA THR A 105 -8.63 18.24 -2.40
C THR A 105 -8.89 18.43 -3.91
N PHE A 106 -10.09 18.08 -4.37
CA PHE A 106 -10.47 18.13 -5.79
C PHE A 106 -11.08 19.48 -6.11
N ASN A 107 -10.23 20.45 -6.40
CA ASN A 107 -10.60 21.84 -6.65
C ASN A 107 -10.68 22.21 -8.14
N GLY A 108 -10.49 21.24 -9.04
CA GLY A 108 -10.49 21.44 -10.48
C GLY A 108 -9.16 21.87 -11.09
N ASP A 109 -8.11 22.05 -10.28
CA ASP A 109 -6.78 22.42 -10.73
C ASP A 109 -5.96 21.18 -11.18
N ALA A 110 -5.33 21.24 -12.33
CA ALA A 110 -4.44 20.18 -12.83
C ALA A 110 -3.08 20.18 -12.09
N LYS A 111 -3.14 20.06 -10.76
CA LYS A 111 -1.99 20.05 -9.86
C LYS A 111 -1.93 18.74 -9.09
N LEU A 112 -0.74 18.43 -8.59
CA LEU A 112 -0.48 17.25 -7.78
C LEU A 112 -0.39 17.64 -6.32
N TYR A 113 -1.24 17.05 -5.48
CA TYR A 113 -1.25 17.21 -4.03
C TYR A 113 -0.62 16.00 -3.35
N HIS A 114 0.33 16.24 -2.49
CA HIS A 114 1.17 15.22 -1.88
C HIS A 114 0.43 14.46 -0.77
N ILE A 115 0.56 13.11 -0.79
CA ILE A 115 0.13 12.23 0.29
C ILE A 115 1.35 11.62 1.00
N PHE A 116 2.22 10.94 0.25
CA PHE A 116 3.31 10.14 0.79
C PHE A 116 4.45 10.05 -0.21
N HIS A 117 5.70 10.12 0.26
CA HIS A 117 6.85 9.70 -0.55
C HIS A 117 8.05 9.29 0.29
N LYS A 118 8.91 8.48 -0.31
CA LYS A 118 10.25 8.19 0.18
C LYS A 118 11.28 8.86 -0.74
N GLY A 119 12.07 9.77 -0.16
CA GLY A 119 13.03 10.56 -0.94
C GLY A 119 13.58 11.73 -0.17
N TYR A 120 13.91 12.80 -0.87
CA TYR A 120 14.31 14.05 -0.24
C TYR A 120 13.09 14.89 0.16
N ASN A 121 13.29 15.84 1.07
CA ASN A 121 12.23 16.76 1.48
C ASN A 121 11.62 17.57 0.30
N GLN A 122 12.35 17.69 -0.79
CA GLN A 122 11.81 18.15 -2.08
C GLN A 122 10.98 17.05 -2.70
N VAL A 123 9.76 17.38 -3.13
CA VAL A 123 8.80 16.40 -3.68
C VAL A 123 9.20 15.80 -5.04
N TYR A 124 10.35 16.15 -5.58
CA TYR A 124 10.93 15.67 -6.85
C TYR A 124 12.45 15.96 -6.85
N PRO A 125 13.32 15.19 -7.53
CA PRO A 125 13.01 14.06 -8.41
C PRO A 125 12.98 12.70 -7.71
N LEU A 126 13.39 12.62 -6.44
CA LEU A 126 13.59 11.36 -5.76
C LEU A 126 12.28 10.85 -5.14
N LEU A 127 11.65 9.91 -5.81
CA LEU A 127 10.35 9.31 -5.45
C LEU A 127 10.43 7.79 -5.53
N GLY A 128 10.60 7.16 -4.40
CA GLY A 128 10.72 5.71 -4.35
C GLY A 128 9.94 5.01 -3.22
N PRO A 129 8.58 4.98 -3.22
CA PRO A 129 7.59 5.57 -4.11
C PRO A 129 7.21 7.01 -3.77
N GLY A 130 6.43 7.66 -4.67
CA GLY A 130 5.72 8.90 -4.40
C GLY A 130 4.23 8.77 -4.72
N VAL A 131 3.36 9.17 -3.82
CA VAL A 131 1.91 9.06 -3.93
C VAL A 131 1.29 10.45 -3.87
N PHE A 132 0.57 10.83 -4.93
CA PHE A 132 -0.06 12.13 -5.10
C PHE A 132 -1.50 11.98 -5.57
N VAL A 133 -2.30 13.01 -5.34
CA VAL A 133 -3.65 13.15 -5.90
C VAL A 133 -3.66 14.27 -6.91
N ARG A 134 -4.34 14.08 -8.03
CA ARG A 134 -4.63 15.15 -8.98
C ARG A 134 -5.84 15.95 -8.51
N GLY A 135 -5.73 17.28 -8.52
CA GLY A 135 -6.82 18.15 -8.10
C GLY A 135 -7.93 18.33 -9.14
N ASP A 136 -7.64 18.07 -10.42
CA ASP A 136 -8.59 18.20 -11.54
C ASP A 136 -9.44 16.94 -11.76
N SER A 137 -9.03 15.83 -11.20
CA SER A 137 -9.66 14.53 -11.42
C SER A 137 -9.54 13.64 -10.18
N ASN A 138 -10.49 12.72 -9.99
CA ASN A 138 -10.45 11.74 -8.93
C ASN A 138 -9.42 10.64 -9.22
N THR A 139 -8.13 11.04 -9.28
CA THR A 139 -7.04 10.20 -9.74
C THR A 139 -5.87 10.22 -8.76
N LEU A 140 -5.42 9.04 -8.37
CA LEU A 140 -4.20 8.83 -7.60
C LEU A 140 -3.04 8.61 -8.57
N ARG A 141 -2.00 9.43 -8.48
CA ARG A 141 -0.77 9.27 -9.24
C ARG A 141 0.33 8.69 -8.37
N ILE A 142 0.91 7.59 -8.80
CA ILE A 142 2.00 6.91 -8.10
C ILE A 142 3.26 6.96 -8.96
N PHE A 143 4.29 7.56 -8.41
CA PHE A 143 5.63 7.61 -9.01
C PHE A 143 6.53 6.52 -8.44
N MET A 144 7.41 6.00 -9.29
CA MET A 144 8.52 5.15 -8.87
C MET A 144 9.74 5.43 -9.73
N ASN A 145 10.81 5.89 -9.12
CA ASN A 145 12.07 6.05 -9.83
C ASN A 145 12.67 4.69 -10.24
N SER A 146 13.27 4.64 -11.38
CA SER A 146 14.15 3.55 -11.80
C SER A 146 15.56 4.07 -12.01
N PHE A 147 16.53 3.19 -12.20
CA PHE A 147 17.92 3.60 -12.44
C PHE A 147 18.09 4.47 -13.69
N ASN A 148 17.20 4.33 -14.65
CA ASN A 148 17.31 5.02 -15.95
C ASN A 148 16.31 6.16 -16.14
N THR A 149 15.25 6.22 -15.35
CA THR A 149 14.19 7.21 -15.46
C THR A 149 13.64 7.62 -14.10
N TRP A 150 13.59 8.93 -13.87
CA TRP A 150 12.99 9.52 -12.67
C TRP A 150 11.48 9.65 -12.76
N ASN A 151 10.90 9.51 -13.94
CA ASN A 151 9.55 9.92 -14.27
C ASN A 151 8.63 8.75 -14.66
N ASN A 152 8.85 7.56 -14.06
CA ASN A 152 7.87 6.49 -14.18
C ASN A 152 6.71 6.76 -13.24
N TYR A 153 5.48 6.75 -13.74
CA TYR A 153 4.28 6.89 -12.94
C TYR A 153 3.11 6.10 -13.54
N CYS A 154 2.11 5.87 -12.74
CA CYS A 154 0.81 5.38 -13.18
C CYS A 154 -0.30 6.19 -12.52
N ASP A 155 -1.39 6.34 -13.24
CA ASP A 155 -2.61 6.99 -12.79
C ASP A 155 -3.68 5.95 -12.50
N ILE A 156 -4.33 6.08 -11.35
CA ILE A 156 -5.41 5.20 -10.91
C ILE A 156 -6.64 6.07 -10.71
N GLU A 157 -7.57 5.91 -11.62
CA GLU A 157 -8.81 6.69 -11.65
C GLU A 157 -9.85 6.13 -10.67
N ASN A 158 -10.84 6.97 -10.35
CA ASN A 158 -12.01 6.61 -9.56
C ASN A 158 -11.64 6.07 -8.16
N ILE A 159 -10.73 6.76 -7.47
CA ILE A 159 -10.42 6.43 -6.07
C ILE A 159 -11.58 6.80 -5.13
N PRO A 160 -11.75 6.08 -4.00
CA PRO A 160 -12.74 6.45 -2.99
C PRO A 160 -12.45 7.84 -2.39
N MET A 161 -13.42 8.75 -2.47
CA MET A 161 -13.38 10.07 -1.81
C MET A 161 -14.19 10.04 -0.53
N ASP A 162 -13.78 10.81 0.48
CA ASP A 162 -14.43 10.90 1.80
C ASP A 162 -14.65 9.53 2.47
N LYS A 163 -13.77 8.58 2.15
CA LYS A 163 -13.79 7.20 2.67
C LYS A 163 -12.38 6.67 2.82
N TRP A 164 -12.19 5.83 3.80
CA TRP A 164 -10.96 5.08 3.95
C TRP A 164 -10.83 4.01 2.86
N PHE A 165 -9.66 3.89 2.29
CA PHE A 165 -9.30 2.76 1.45
C PHE A 165 -7.89 2.26 1.80
N HIS A 166 -7.66 0.99 1.56
CA HIS A 166 -6.36 0.37 1.75
C HIS A 166 -5.59 0.42 0.45
N LEU A 167 -4.42 1.04 0.47
CA LEU A 167 -3.49 1.14 -0.65
C LEU A 167 -2.27 0.26 -0.39
N VAL A 168 -1.94 -0.60 -1.34
CA VAL A 168 -0.69 -1.37 -1.32
C VAL A 168 0.06 -1.16 -2.63
N ILE A 169 1.33 -0.84 -2.51
CA ILE A 169 2.27 -0.69 -3.63
C ILE A 169 3.33 -1.79 -3.46
N THR A 170 3.31 -2.78 -4.34
CA THR A 170 4.26 -3.89 -4.30
C THR A 170 5.19 -3.82 -5.51
N CYS A 171 6.48 -3.85 -5.27
CA CYS A 171 7.48 -4.00 -6.30
C CYS A 171 7.94 -5.46 -6.38
N LYS A 172 8.02 -5.98 -7.61
CA LYS A 172 8.60 -7.28 -7.89
C LYS A 172 9.43 -7.19 -9.15
N ARG A 173 10.73 -7.28 -9.00
CA ARG A 173 11.71 -7.04 -10.09
C ARG A 173 11.60 -5.62 -10.64
N ASN A 174 11.06 -5.48 -11.85
CA ASN A 174 10.83 -4.23 -12.57
C ASN A 174 9.35 -3.88 -12.72
N MET A 175 8.47 -4.60 -12.01
CA MET A 175 7.03 -4.39 -12.05
C MET A 175 6.55 -3.80 -10.73
N ILE A 176 5.75 -2.76 -10.81
CA ILE A 176 5.03 -2.19 -9.68
C ILE A 176 3.56 -2.61 -9.79
N TYR A 177 3.05 -3.24 -8.75
CA TYR A 177 1.65 -3.62 -8.64
C TYR A 177 0.98 -2.72 -7.62
N VAL A 178 -0.15 -2.14 -7.99
CA VAL A 178 -0.94 -1.29 -7.10
C VAL A 178 -2.26 -1.96 -6.80
N TYR A 179 -2.55 -2.10 -5.50
CA TYR A 179 -3.79 -2.67 -5.00
C TYR A 179 -4.58 -1.60 -4.25
N ILE A 180 -5.88 -1.57 -4.48
CA ILE A 180 -6.84 -0.78 -3.70
C ILE A 180 -7.89 -1.74 -3.14
N ASN A 181 -8.05 -1.72 -1.82
CA ASN A 181 -8.97 -2.60 -1.10
C ASN A 181 -8.79 -4.08 -1.49
N GLY A 182 -7.52 -4.53 -1.51
CA GLY A 182 -7.15 -5.90 -1.83
C GLY A 182 -7.21 -6.28 -3.31
N ASN A 183 -7.75 -5.41 -4.18
CA ASN A 183 -7.87 -5.68 -5.62
C ASN A 183 -6.75 -4.99 -6.39
N ILE A 184 -6.12 -5.71 -7.31
CA ILE A 184 -5.15 -5.13 -8.22
C ILE A 184 -5.84 -4.12 -9.15
N LYS A 185 -5.31 -2.89 -9.17
CA LYS A 185 -5.84 -1.80 -10.00
C LYS A 185 -4.94 -1.46 -11.16
N HIS A 186 -3.63 -1.54 -10.95
CA HIS A 186 -2.67 -1.18 -12.00
C HIS A 186 -1.39 -1.99 -11.88
N GLN A 187 -0.74 -2.20 -13.03
CA GLN A 187 0.60 -2.77 -13.16
C GLN A 187 1.45 -1.81 -13.98
N LEU A 188 2.49 -1.28 -13.38
CA LEU A 188 3.45 -0.39 -14.06
C LEU A 188 4.75 -1.14 -14.30
N MET A 189 5.14 -1.30 -15.55
CA MET A 189 6.46 -1.81 -15.92
C MET A 189 7.45 -0.64 -15.94
N LEU A 190 8.52 -0.77 -15.18
CA LEU A 190 9.62 0.20 -15.19
C LEU A 190 10.55 -0.09 -16.37
N ASN A 191 10.45 0.73 -17.40
CA ASN A 191 11.20 0.57 -18.64
C ASN A 191 12.19 1.72 -18.85
N THR A 192 13.29 1.44 -19.53
CA THR A 192 14.22 2.47 -20.01
C THR A 192 13.84 3.00 -21.38
N ASN A 193 13.46 2.10 -22.26
CA ASN A 193 12.99 2.29 -23.63
C ASN A 193 12.25 1.02 -24.00
N ALA A 194 11.54 0.99 -25.09
CA ALA A 194 10.56 -0.02 -25.50
C ALA A 194 10.89 -1.52 -25.23
N ASN A 195 12.14 -1.87 -24.89
CA ASN A 195 12.56 -3.27 -24.74
C ASN A 195 13.46 -3.57 -23.52
N ASN A 196 13.82 -2.59 -22.68
CA ASN A 196 14.73 -2.83 -21.56
C ASN A 196 14.06 -2.52 -20.21
N ALA A 197 13.80 -3.57 -19.45
CA ALA A 197 13.36 -3.45 -18.06
C ALA A 197 14.44 -2.76 -17.20
N SER A 198 14.04 -1.77 -16.42
CA SER A 198 14.90 -1.09 -15.45
C SER A 198 14.46 -1.42 -14.03
N PRO A 199 15.37 -1.84 -13.16
CA PRO A 199 15.01 -2.06 -11.76
C PRO A 199 14.63 -0.75 -11.07
N PRO A 200 13.79 -0.81 -10.03
CA PRO A 200 13.44 0.36 -9.22
C PRO A 200 14.67 0.88 -8.50
N TYR A 201 14.76 2.20 -8.37
CA TYR A 201 15.81 2.85 -7.61
C TYR A 201 15.40 2.96 -6.13
N GLN A 202 16.04 2.16 -5.28
CA GLN A 202 15.87 2.25 -3.83
C GLN A 202 16.79 3.37 -3.30
N ASN A 203 16.19 4.35 -2.63
CA ASN A 203 16.91 5.53 -2.15
C ASN A 203 17.06 5.53 -0.62
N TYR A 204 18.03 6.28 -0.10
CA TYR A 204 18.29 6.47 1.33
C TYR A 204 17.55 7.67 1.93
N GLY A 205 16.70 8.35 1.16
CA GLY A 205 15.96 9.50 1.62
C GLY A 205 14.96 9.17 2.73
N ASN A 206 14.54 10.18 3.45
CA ASN A 206 13.52 10.05 4.49
C ASN A 206 12.15 9.72 3.90
N VAL A 207 11.24 9.29 4.76
CA VAL A 207 9.82 9.16 4.41
C VAL A 207 9.10 10.43 4.83
N TYR A 208 8.26 10.93 3.95
CA TYR A 208 7.44 12.12 4.20
C TYR A 208 5.98 11.83 3.94
N ALA A 209 5.11 12.35 4.79
CA ALA A 209 3.66 12.35 4.59
C ALA A 209 3.12 13.78 4.70
N PHE A 210 2.14 14.10 3.87
CA PHE A 210 1.50 15.42 3.79
C PHE A 210 2.51 16.58 3.69
N ASN A 211 3.47 16.47 2.76
CA ASN A 211 4.48 17.48 2.54
C ASN A 211 3.84 18.73 1.91
N SER A 212 3.99 19.87 2.58
CA SER A 212 3.43 21.15 2.16
C SER A 212 4.24 21.90 1.11
N ARG A 213 5.39 21.34 0.67
CA ARG A 213 6.25 22.02 -0.31
C ARG A 213 5.59 22.10 -1.68
N LYS A 214 5.80 23.26 -2.31
CA LYS A 214 5.35 23.55 -3.68
C LYS A 214 6.54 23.52 -4.61
N LEU A 215 6.33 22.95 -5.80
CA LEU A 215 7.35 22.87 -6.84
C LEU A 215 6.70 22.88 -8.23
N THR A 216 7.22 23.70 -9.11
CA THR A 216 6.82 23.72 -10.52
C THR A 216 7.98 23.24 -11.37
N LEU A 217 7.76 22.18 -12.14
CA LEU A 217 8.71 21.64 -13.10
C LEU A 217 8.29 22.04 -14.50
N SER A 218 9.17 22.76 -15.21
CA SER A 218 8.94 23.09 -16.60
C SER A 218 9.59 22.07 -17.55
N LYS A 219 8.89 21.73 -18.63
CA LYS A 219 9.42 20.89 -19.71
C LYS A 219 10.74 21.42 -20.27
N SER A 220 10.88 22.73 -20.36
CA SER A 220 12.10 23.39 -20.86
C SER A 220 13.31 23.21 -19.95
N THR A 221 13.11 22.97 -18.66
CA THR A 221 14.20 22.88 -17.67
C THR A 221 14.52 21.43 -17.27
N VAL A 222 13.56 20.52 -17.43
CA VAL A 222 13.67 19.12 -16.99
C VAL A 222 13.55 18.20 -18.20
N LYS A 223 14.70 17.80 -18.76
CA LYS A 223 14.77 16.94 -19.95
C LYS A 223 13.98 15.62 -19.82
N SER A 224 13.88 15.05 -18.62
CA SER A 224 13.10 13.83 -18.43
C SER A 224 11.60 13.99 -18.65
N LEU A 225 11.10 15.22 -18.75
CA LEU A 225 9.70 15.53 -19.07
C LEU A 225 9.45 15.64 -20.59
N GLU A 226 10.47 15.75 -21.41
CA GLU A 226 10.31 15.89 -22.87
C GLU A 226 9.65 14.65 -23.50
N SER A 227 9.97 13.47 -22.99
CA SER A 227 9.42 12.18 -23.43
C SER A 227 8.15 11.73 -22.68
N ASP A 228 7.67 12.53 -21.74
CA ASP A 228 6.51 12.19 -20.94
C ASP A 228 5.21 12.42 -21.74
N PRO A 229 4.30 11.45 -21.83
CA PRO A 229 3.02 11.59 -22.53
C PRO A 229 2.18 12.80 -22.08
N GLU A 230 2.27 13.19 -20.82
CA GLU A 230 1.54 14.36 -20.25
C GLU A 230 1.97 15.68 -20.92
N PHE A 231 3.20 15.75 -21.43
CA PHE A 231 3.78 16.94 -22.08
C PHE A 231 3.92 16.80 -23.59
N SER A 232 3.43 15.70 -24.17
CA SER A 232 3.46 15.43 -25.60
C SER A 232 2.07 15.58 -26.21
N GLY A 233 1.96 16.26 -27.35
CA GLY A 233 0.69 16.41 -28.07
C GLY A 233 0.15 17.84 -28.10
N VAL A 234 -0.95 18.01 -28.83
CA VAL A 234 -1.65 19.29 -28.94
C VAL A 234 -2.41 19.58 -27.66
N GLY A 235 -2.15 20.74 -27.05
CA GLY A 235 -2.78 21.12 -25.78
C GLY A 235 -2.13 20.53 -24.52
N ALA A 236 -0.97 19.85 -24.67
CA ALA A 236 -0.22 19.32 -23.54
C ALA A 236 0.24 20.43 -22.57
N SER A 237 0.27 20.10 -21.27
CA SER A 237 0.81 21.01 -20.26
C SER A 237 2.28 21.29 -20.52
N SER A 238 2.71 22.51 -20.26
CA SER A 238 4.14 22.88 -20.27
C SER A 238 4.82 22.68 -18.92
N ASN A 239 4.04 22.49 -17.85
CA ASN A 239 4.53 22.43 -16.49
C ASN A 239 3.84 21.30 -15.71
N ARG A 240 4.60 20.64 -14.84
CA ARG A 240 4.05 19.79 -13.76
C ARG A 240 4.13 20.57 -12.46
N VAL A 241 3.00 20.73 -11.78
CA VAL A 241 2.90 21.50 -10.56
C VAL A 241 2.58 20.57 -9.39
N PHE A 242 3.46 20.59 -8.38
CA PHE A 242 3.21 20.03 -7.06
C PHE A 242 2.78 21.19 -6.15
N ASP A 243 1.59 21.15 -5.58
CA ASP A 243 1.00 22.28 -4.84
C ASP A 243 0.65 21.93 -3.38
N GLY A 244 1.66 21.46 -2.66
CA GLY A 244 1.52 21.14 -1.24
C GLY A 244 0.85 19.80 -0.97
N SER A 245 0.23 19.66 0.21
CA SER A 245 -0.37 18.41 0.67
C SER A 245 -1.83 18.27 0.26
N ALA A 246 -2.26 17.03 0.01
CA ALA A 246 -3.68 16.68 -0.06
C ALA A 246 -4.33 16.89 1.32
N THR A 247 -5.62 17.24 1.33
CA THR A 247 -6.42 17.23 2.54
C THR A 247 -6.92 15.82 2.82
N GLY A 248 -6.57 15.26 3.97
CA GLY A 248 -6.93 13.89 4.26
C GLY A 248 -6.21 13.30 5.46
N MET A 249 -6.22 11.99 5.53
CA MET A 249 -5.61 11.23 6.63
C MET A 249 -4.85 10.02 6.09
N LEU A 250 -3.81 9.61 6.82
CA LEU A 250 -3.00 8.44 6.51
C LEU A 250 -2.84 7.62 7.79
N SER A 251 -2.95 6.30 7.70
CA SER A 251 -2.92 5.42 8.87
C SER A 251 -2.22 4.11 8.58
N ARG A 252 -1.55 3.56 9.61
CA ARG A 252 -0.89 2.24 9.55
C ARG A 252 -0.02 2.09 8.31
N VAL A 253 0.99 2.95 8.18
CA VAL A 253 1.93 2.90 7.07
C VAL A 253 3.05 1.93 7.41
N TYR A 254 3.11 0.85 6.65
CA TYR A 254 4.08 -0.22 6.82
C TYR A 254 4.95 -0.38 5.58
N TYR A 255 6.21 -0.71 5.80
CA TYR A 255 7.13 -1.17 4.78
C TYR A 255 7.46 -2.64 5.02
N PHE A 256 7.60 -3.39 3.92
CA PHE A 256 8.04 -4.78 3.90
C PHE A 256 9.17 -4.92 2.90
N GLY A 257 10.28 -5.58 3.29
CA GLY A 257 11.45 -5.83 2.41
C GLY A 257 11.22 -6.93 1.37
N TYR A 258 9.95 -7.31 1.12
CA TYR A 258 9.56 -8.35 0.16
C TYR A 258 8.20 -8.02 -0.48
N ALA A 259 7.87 -8.72 -1.56
CA ALA A 259 6.59 -8.58 -2.23
C ALA A 259 5.49 -9.30 -1.45
N LEU A 260 4.51 -8.54 -0.94
CA LEU A 260 3.37 -9.08 -0.22
C LEU A 260 2.55 -10.05 -1.10
N THR A 261 2.14 -11.15 -0.50
CA THR A 261 1.19 -12.09 -1.10
C THR A 261 -0.24 -11.56 -1.00
N TYR A 262 -1.14 -12.11 -1.81
CA TYR A 262 -2.56 -11.73 -1.77
C TYR A 262 -3.18 -11.94 -0.37
N THR A 263 -2.85 -13.04 0.29
CA THR A 263 -3.36 -13.36 1.63
C THR A 263 -2.88 -12.33 2.67
N GLU A 264 -1.62 -11.92 2.60
CA GLU A 264 -1.07 -10.89 3.48
C GLU A 264 -1.72 -9.52 3.23
N ILE A 265 -1.99 -9.17 1.96
CA ILE A 265 -2.71 -7.94 1.59
C ILE A 265 -4.13 -7.95 2.19
N GLN A 266 -4.85 -9.06 2.08
CA GLN A 266 -6.19 -9.22 2.68
C GLN A 266 -6.14 -9.11 4.20
N TYR A 267 -5.15 -9.72 4.83
CA TYR A 267 -4.96 -9.62 6.28
C TYR A 267 -4.71 -8.17 6.73
N LEU A 268 -3.80 -7.45 6.05
CA LEU A 268 -3.51 -6.04 6.34
C LEU A 268 -4.75 -5.16 6.14
N MET A 269 -5.52 -5.40 5.09
CA MET A 269 -6.77 -4.70 4.83
C MET A 269 -7.78 -4.88 5.96
N ASN A 270 -7.88 -6.08 6.52
CA ASN A 270 -8.81 -6.40 7.62
C ASN A 270 -8.39 -5.79 8.96
N MET A 271 -7.15 -5.30 9.10
CA MET A 271 -6.70 -4.59 10.31
C MET A 271 -7.43 -3.25 10.52
N ALA A 272 -8.03 -2.69 9.47
CA ALA A 272 -8.65 -1.36 9.43
C ALA A 272 -7.70 -0.21 9.85
N PRO A 273 -8.06 1.06 9.61
CA PRO A 273 -7.27 2.22 10.07
C PRO A 273 -7.16 2.27 11.60
N SER A 274 -6.10 2.85 12.13
CA SER A 274 -5.95 3.08 13.57
C SER A 274 -7.00 4.08 14.05
N LYS A 275 -7.64 3.78 15.19
CA LYS A 275 -8.56 4.70 15.87
C LYS A 275 -7.82 5.81 16.62
N THR A 276 -6.54 5.62 16.88
CA THR A 276 -5.70 6.60 17.59
C THR A 276 -5.07 7.55 16.57
N ILE A 277 -5.21 8.86 16.83
CA ILE A 277 -4.50 9.90 16.09
C ILE A 277 -3.13 10.10 16.73
N GLN A 278 -2.13 10.43 15.94
CA GLN A 278 -0.82 10.80 16.46
C GLN A 278 -0.95 12.01 17.40
N GLY A 279 -0.50 11.84 18.65
CA GLY A 279 -0.71 12.83 19.71
C GLY A 279 -1.74 12.40 20.78
N GLY A 280 -2.26 11.18 20.70
CA GLY A 280 -3.06 10.56 21.77
C GLY A 280 -4.57 10.84 21.72
N GLN A 281 -5.08 11.46 20.68
CA GLN A 281 -6.52 11.63 20.49
C GLN A 281 -7.14 10.39 19.85
N ASN A 282 -8.34 10.00 20.28
CA ASN A 282 -9.12 8.93 19.66
C ASN A 282 -10.07 9.52 18.61
N MET A 283 -10.09 8.89 17.44
CA MET A 283 -10.98 9.26 16.35
C MET A 283 -12.19 8.34 16.32
N ALA A 284 -13.39 8.91 16.18
CA ALA A 284 -14.57 8.14 15.85
C ALA A 284 -14.48 7.71 14.37
N ILE A 285 -14.09 6.47 14.11
CA ILE A 285 -14.01 5.91 12.75
C ILE A 285 -15.26 5.08 12.52
N SER A 286 -15.96 5.34 11.42
CA SER A 286 -17.00 4.43 10.94
C SER A 286 -16.42 3.04 10.69
N PRO A 287 -17.16 1.96 10.98
CA PRO A 287 -16.67 0.60 10.79
C PRO A 287 -16.21 0.41 9.34
N TYR A 288 -14.93 0.13 9.17
CA TYR A 288 -14.35 -0.19 7.87
C TYR A 288 -14.91 -1.53 7.39
N LEU A 289 -15.36 -1.62 6.15
CA LEU A 289 -16.00 -2.81 5.55
C LEU A 289 -17.34 -3.25 6.20
N ALA A 290 -17.99 -2.45 7.05
CA ALA A 290 -19.39 -2.70 7.39
C ALA A 290 -20.26 -2.52 6.14
N ASP A 291 -21.35 -3.27 6.02
CA ASP A 291 -22.28 -3.18 4.87
C ASP A 291 -22.80 -1.75 4.63
N THR A 292 -22.78 -0.92 5.68
CA THR A 292 -23.19 0.50 5.66
C THR A 292 -22.01 1.47 5.63
N TRP A 293 -20.75 1.02 5.52
CA TRP A 293 -19.55 1.88 5.58
C TRP A 293 -19.56 3.00 4.52
N TRP A 294 -20.17 2.73 3.38
CA TRP A 294 -20.32 3.67 2.27
C TRP A 294 -21.43 4.71 2.49
N ALA A 295 -22.38 4.45 3.40
CA ALA A 295 -23.50 5.35 3.70
C ALA A 295 -23.19 6.29 4.88
N ASN A 296 -22.26 5.95 5.76
CA ASN A 296 -21.90 6.76 6.91
C ASN A 296 -20.90 7.86 6.51
N LYS A 297 -21.38 9.08 6.38
CA LYS A 297 -20.48 10.25 6.38
C LYS A 297 -19.80 10.31 7.75
N ILE A 298 -18.49 10.49 7.77
CA ILE A 298 -17.78 10.81 9.01
C ILE A 298 -18.38 12.12 9.51
N GLY A 299 -18.96 12.11 10.69
CA GLY A 299 -19.66 13.25 11.24
C GLY A 299 -18.77 14.48 11.25
N THR A 300 -19.40 15.57 10.94
CA THR A 300 -18.89 16.94 10.98
C THR A 300 -18.29 17.30 12.34
#